data_5d0a5974262c0e9cf26d01f1de134185
#
_entry.id   5d0a5974262c0e9cf26d01f1de134185
#
_cell.length_a   1.000
_cell.length_b   1.000
_cell.length_c   1.000
_cell.angle_alpha   90.00
_cell.angle_beta   90.00
_cell.angle_gamma   90.00
#
_symmetry.space_group_name_H-M   'P 1'
#
loop_
_entity.id
_entity.type
_entity.pdbx_description
1 polymer ?
#
loop_
_entity_poly.entity_id
_entity_poly.type
_entity_poly.pdbx_seq_one_letter_code
_entity_poly.pdbx_strand_id
1 'polypeptide(L)'
;MSQTIEHIGSHHTHEPKRGHMRAGVYRGKGQVVVESVPIPEIGEGELLFRVAACGICGTDIKKIHHGFVAAPQILGHELAGTVVKVGAGVTKFKAGDRVVSFHHIPCGNCFYCEQKLFSQCAGYKKTGLTAGFDPNGGGFAEYVRAMPWIVERGMIALPADVSFEEATFVEPVNTCLKAVRKARIATGEQVLVMGQGPIGMLLMILAKYEGAEVYASDPMPGRREASLRFGAKEVFDPTSGNLQQEIRRRTGGRGADAVLVAVPNPALVPEALALARPGGRVLLFAHNDPVLQLEFPAAAVGVEEKEILGSYSASVDDQAESAALVFERRLPVRELISHRFPLEQIAEALELAAHPKDNTLKVVIRHE
;
A
#
# COMPACT_ATOMS: atom_id res chain seq x y z
N MET A 1 -6.83 -6.08 22.65
CA MET A 1 -6.83 -4.85 23.45
C MET A 1 -6.45 -3.71 22.52
N SER A 2 -7.37 -2.81 22.23
CA SER A 2 -7.15 -1.64 21.38
C SER A 2 -6.30 -0.64 22.17
N GLN A 3 -5.07 -0.39 21.73
CA GLN A 3 -4.29 0.76 22.22
C GLN A 3 -4.64 1.95 21.34
N THR A 4 -5.31 2.92 21.92
CA THR A 4 -5.61 4.20 21.30
C THR A 4 -4.33 5.00 21.12
N ILE A 5 -4.20 5.72 20.02
CA ILE A 5 -3.09 6.67 19.83
C ILE A 5 -3.31 7.81 20.83
N GLU A 6 -2.41 7.99 21.79
CA GLU A 6 -2.55 9.07 22.78
C GLU A 6 -2.35 10.43 22.12
N HIS A 7 -3.40 11.27 22.19
CA HIS A 7 -3.34 12.68 21.84
C HIS A 7 -2.57 13.45 22.91
N ILE A 8 -1.27 13.66 22.69
CA ILE A 8 -0.54 14.69 23.41
C ILE A 8 -0.58 15.97 22.55
N GLY A 9 -1.66 16.74 22.73
CA GLY A 9 -1.83 18.02 22.05
C GLY A 9 -0.86 19.08 22.59
N SER A 10 0.04 19.53 21.73
CA SER A 10 0.55 20.91 21.80
C SER A 10 0.65 21.43 20.37
N HIS A 11 -0.37 22.19 19.95
CA HIS A 11 -0.32 22.99 18.74
C HIS A 11 0.70 24.12 18.94
N HIS A 12 1.97 23.82 18.72
CA HIS A 12 2.98 24.86 18.52
C HIS A 12 3.18 25.07 17.02
N THR A 13 2.42 26.01 16.45
CA THR A 13 2.66 26.60 15.11
C THR A 13 3.93 27.46 15.17
N HIS A 14 5.10 26.83 15.31
CA HIS A 14 6.36 27.51 15.11
C HIS A 14 6.78 27.34 13.64
N GLU A 15 7.00 28.46 12.95
CA GLU A 15 7.70 28.42 11.66
C GLU A 15 9.01 27.64 11.83
N PRO A 16 9.34 26.70 10.92
CA PRO A 16 10.55 25.91 11.04
C PRO A 16 11.77 26.84 10.99
N LYS A 17 12.75 26.57 11.85
CA LYS A 17 14.04 27.27 11.82
C LYS A 17 14.67 27.08 10.44
N ARG A 18 15.44 28.08 9.98
CA ARG A 18 16.18 27.99 8.71
C ARG A 18 16.98 26.68 8.65
N GLY A 19 16.80 25.88 7.59
CA GLY A 19 17.42 24.55 7.46
C GLY A 19 16.70 23.42 8.20
N HIS A 20 15.51 23.66 8.74
CA HIS A 20 14.65 22.65 9.36
C HIS A 20 13.33 22.52 8.59
N MET A 21 12.65 21.41 8.80
CA MET A 21 11.35 21.06 8.23
C MET A 21 10.42 20.50 9.28
N ARG A 22 9.12 20.52 9.03
CA ARG A 22 8.14 19.79 9.84
C ARG A 22 8.09 18.32 9.42
N ALA A 23 7.96 17.43 10.38
CA ALA A 23 7.82 16.00 10.14
C ALA A 23 6.99 15.31 11.23
N GLY A 24 6.19 14.33 10.84
CA GLY A 24 5.50 13.40 11.73
C GLY A 24 6.45 12.31 12.20
N VAL A 25 7.02 12.48 13.39
CA VAL A 25 8.04 11.61 13.96
C VAL A 25 7.40 10.55 14.85
N TYR A 26 7.59 9.27 14.52
CA TYR A 26 7.24 8.16 15.39
C TYR A 26 8.22 8.08 16.56
N ARG A 27 7.70 8.17 17.77
CA ARG A 27 8.47 8.14 19.02
C ARG A 27 8.36 6.82 19.82
N GLY A 28 7.71 5.83 19.24
CA GLY A 28 7.43 4.55 19.89
C GLY A 28 6.04 4.51 20.55
N LYS A 29 5.60 3.30 20.95
CA LYS A 29 4.35 3.07 21.69
C LYS A 29 3.09 3.72 21.07
N GLY A 30 2.97 3.70 19.76
CA GLY A 30 1.81 4.30 19.06
C GLY A 30 1.87 5.81 18.91
N GLN A 31 2.91 6.50 19.36
CA GLN A 31 3.00 7.96 19.33
C GLN A 31 3.64 8.46 18.05
N VAL A 32 2.93 9.37 17.37
CA VAL A 32 3.46 10.15 16.24
C VAL A 32 3.22 11.64 16.54
N VAL A 33 4.30 12.43 16.55
CA VAL A 33 4.28 13.84 16.91
C VAL A 33 4.87 14.66 15.78
N VAL A 34 4.25 15.80 15.47
CA VAL A 34 4.84 16.76 14.52
C VAL A 34 5.95 17.54 15.18
N GLU A 35 7.14 17.46 14.61
CA GLU A 35 8.35 18.09 15.14
C GLU A 35 9.11 18.83 14.05
N SER A 36 9.95 19.79 14.48
CA SER A 36 10.91 20.47 13.63
C SER A 36 12.23 19.68 13.62
N VAL A 37 12.59 19.13 12.46
CA VAL A 37 13.79 18.30 12.27
C VAL A 37 14.69 18.90 11.19
N PRO A 38 16.00 18.63 11.17
CA PRO A 38 16.88 19.13 10.10
C PRO A 38 16.44 18.61 8.71
N ILE A 39 16.52 19.44 7.69
CA ILE A 39 16.36 19.00 6.30
C ILE A 39 17.57 18.13 5.94
N PRO A 40 17.38 16.92 5.36
CA PRO A 40 18.48 16.06 4.99
C PRO A 40 19.42 16.71 3.96
N GLU A 41 20.71 16.61 4.20
CA GLU A 41 21.72 16.96 3.18
C GLU A 41 21.82 15.87 2.13
N ILE A 42 22.13 16.24 0.89
CA ILE A 42 22.29 15.32 -0.22
C ILE A 42 23.75 15.24 -0.69
N GLY A 43 24.16 14.05 -1.08
CA GLY A 43 25.46 13.74 -1.68
C GLY A 43 25.40 13.54 -3.19
N GLU A 44 26.47 12.96 -3.73
CA GLU A 44 26.57 12.59 -5.14
C GLU A 44 25.53 11.53 -5.53
N GLY A 45 24.88 11.70 -6.68
CA GLY A 45 23.85 10.81 -7.21
C GLY A 45 22.50 10.89 -6.49
N GLU A 46 22.37 11.69 -5.45
CA GLU A 46 21.18 11.84 -4.63
C GLU A 46 20.36 13.06 -5.05
N LEU A 47 19.10 13.10 -4.62
CA LEU A 47 18.28 14.30 -4.74
C LEU A 47 17.43 14.55 -3.50
N LEU A 48 17.05 15.79 -3.31
CA LEU A 48 16.05 16.22 -2.33
C LEU A 48 14.79 16.65 -3.07
N PHE A 49 13.63 16.15 -2.65
CA PHE A 49 12.36 16.64 -3.17
C PHE A 49 11.42 17.03 -2.03
N ARG A 50 10.63 18.07 -2.27
CA ARG A 50 9.57 18.52 -1.37
C ARG A 50 8.37 17.60 -1.61
N VAL A 51 7.91 16.93 -0.57
CA VAL A 51 6.71 16.11 -0.61
C VAL A 51 5.48 17.01 -0.75
N ALA A 52 4.61 16.68 -1.69
CA ALA A 52 3.33 17.37 -1.87
C ALA A 52 2.16 16.55 -1.31
N ALA A 53 2.25 15.22 -1.43
CA ALA A 53 1.26 14.31 -0.89
C ALA A 53 1.89 12.96 -0.52
N CYS A 54 1.37 12.33 0.54
CA CYS A 54 1.73 10.99 0.96
C CYS A 54 0.50 10.21 1.41
N GLY A 55 0.27 9.04 0.83
CA GLY A 55 -0.77 8.11 1.27
C GLY A 55 -0.41 7.41 2.58
N ILE A 56 -1.39 7.20 3.45
CA ILE A 56 -1.24 6.35 4.63
C ILE A 56 -1.47 4.89 4.23
N CYS A 57 -0.50 4.02 4.53
CA CYS A 57 -0.55 2.60 4.29
C CYS A 57 -0.86 1.82 5.57
N GLY A 58 -1.55 0.67 5.45
CA GLY A 58 -1.72 -0.26 6.57
C GLY A 58 -0.40 -0.74 7.17
N THR A 59 0.71 -0.71 6.39
CA THR A 59 2.05 -1.01 6.90
C THR A 59 2.56 0.04 7.87
N ASP A 60 2.26 1.33 7.65
CA ASP A 60 2.63 2.40 8.59
C ASP A 60 1.89 2.21 9.91
N ILE A 61 0.58 1.93 9.83
CA ILE A 61 -0.25 1.65 11.00
C ILE A 61 0.30 0.48 11.81
N LYS A 62 0.63 -0.64 11.15
CA LYS A 62 1.22 -1.82 11.83
C LYS A 62 2.55 -1.51 12.50
N LYS A 63 3.45 -0.77 11.84
CA LYS A 63 4.74 -0.36 12.40
C LYS A 63 4.55 0.48 13.66
N ILE A 64 3.58 1.41 13.65
CA ILE A 64 3.28 2.31 14.76
C ILE A 64 2.69 1.52 15.95
N HIS A 65 1.66 0.69 15.71
CA HIS A 65 0.95 0.00 16.79
C HIS A 65 1.74 -1.16 17.40
N HIS A 66 2.45 -1.94 16.56
CA HIS A 66 3.18 -3.12 17.06
C HIS A 66 4.65 -2.85 17.38
N GLY A 67 5.16 -1.64 17.11
CA GLY A 67 6.55 -1.29 17.42
C GLY A 67 7.58 -2.08 16.59
N PHE A 68 7.24 -2.49 15.38
CA PHE A 68 8.15 -3.26 14.50
C PHE A 68 9.34 -2.46 13.97
N VAL A 69 9.43 -1.18 14.28
CA VAL A 69 10.55 -0.31 13.94
C VAL A 69 11.04 0.41 15.16
N ALA A 70 12.36 0.63 15.23
CA ALA A 70 12.96 1.42 16.30
C ALA A 70 12.54 2.89 16.18
N ALA A 71 12.26 3.53 17.29
CA ALA A 71 12.07 4.97 17.37
C ALA A 71 13.43 5.68 17.60
N PRO A 72 13.64 6.91 17.10
CA PRO A 72 12.70 7.68 16.25
C PRO A 72 12.68 7.25 14.79
N GLN A 73 11.52 7.44 14.10
CA GLN A 73 11.36 7.18 12.66
C GLN A 73 10.40 8.19 12.03
N ILE A 74 10.61 8.50 10.75
CA ILE A 74 9.61 9.18 9.93
C ILE A 74 9.13 8.20 8.87
N LEU A 75 7.85 7.83 8.92
CA LEU A 75 7.23 6.84 8.04
C LEU A 75 6.63 7.50 6.78
N GLY A 76 5.77 6.77 6.07
CA GLY A 76 5.19 7.20 4.81
C GLY A 76 6.04 6.81 3.60
N HIS A 77 5.47 6.04 2.68
CA HIS A 77 6.20 5.49 1.53
C HIS A 77 5.42 5.53 0.21
N GLU A 78 4.20 6.01 0.23
CA GLU A 78 3.35 6.25 -0.95
C GLU A 78 3.34 7.76 -1.24
N LEU A 79 4.39 8.30 -1.88
CA LEU A 79 4.63 9.74 -1.90
C LEU A 79 4.97 10.30 -3.28
N ALA A 80 4.54 11.54 -3.49
CA ALA A 80 4.85 12.32 -4.68
C ALA A 80 5.17 13.77 -4.30
N GLY A 81 5.97 14.43 -5.12
CA GLY A 81 6.40 15.81 -4.83
C GLY A 81 7.18 16.45 -5.95
N THR A 82 7.91 17.51 -5.61
CA THR A 82 8.71 18.32 -6.54
C THR A 82 10.18 18.30 -6.13
N VAL A 83 11.07 17.97 -7.07
CA VAL A 83 12.52 18.04 -6.87
C VAL A 83 12.95 19.46 -6.55
N VAL A 84 13.69 19.66 -5.46
CA VAL A 84 14.18 20.98 -5.06
C VAL A 84 15.69 21.10 -5.17
N LYS A 85 16.43 19.99 -5.08
CA LYS A 85 17.89 19.97 -5.21
C LYS A 85 18.34 18.64 -5.76
N VAL A 86 19.37 18.66 -6.61
CA VAL A 86 20.03 17.45 -7.15
C VAL A 86 21.52 17.47 -6.80
N GLY A 87 22.06 16.31 -6.47
CA GLY A 87 23.48 16.12 -6.23
C GLY A 87 24.27 16.00 -7.52
N ALA A 88 25.59 16.06 -7.40
CA ALA A 88 26.49 15.84 -8.54
C ALA A 88 26.20 14.50 -9.20
N GLY A 89 26.31 14.40 -10.53
CA GLY A 89 26.08 13.18 -11.30
C GLY A 89 24.60 12.84 -11.57
N VAL A 90 23.62 13.53 -10.99
CA VAL A 90 22.21 13.36 -11.33
C VAL A 90 21.92 14.02 -12.66
N THR A 91 21.54 13.24 -13.68
CA THR A 91 21.19 13.72 -15.02
C THR A 91 19.72 13.51 -15.39
N LYS A 92 19.06 12.58 -14.71
CA LYS A 92 17.67 12.16 -15.01
C LYS A 92 16.61 13.19 -14.56
N PHE A 93 16.92 13.96 -13.53
CA PHE A 93 16.00 14.94 -12.93
C PHE A 93 16.71 16.27 -12.66
N LYS A 94 15.93 17.36 -12.60
CA LYS A 94 16.36 18.70 -12.20
C LYS A 94 15.39 19.31 -11.20
N ALA A 95 15.83 20.40 -10.54
CA ALA A 95 14.93 21.18 -9.67
C ALA A 95 13.70 21.67 -10.46
N GLY A 96 12.54 21.56 -9.85
CA GLY A 96 11.23 21.86 -10.45
C GLY A 96 10.53 20.64 -11.07
N ASP A 97 11.21 19.53 -11.31
CA ASP A 97 10.56 18.33 -11.84
C ASP A 97 9.59 17.73 -10.81
N ARG A 98 8.40 17.38 -11.29
CA ARG A 98 7.39 16.67 -10.51
C ARG A 98 7.66 15.18 -10.57
N VAL A 99 7.63 14.49 -9.42
CA VAL A 99 8.03 13.09 -9.31
C VAL A 99 7.14 12.29 -8.37
N VAL A 100 7.02 10.99 -8.65
CA VAL A 100 6.58 9.96 -7.71
C VAL A 100 7.72 8.99 -7.48
N SER A 101 7.83 8.43 -6.27
CA SER A 101 8.95 7.57 -5.91
C SER A 101 8.51 6.27 -5.27
N PHE A 102 9.10 5.16 -5.71
CA PHE A 102 9.13 3.91 -4.95
C PHE A 102 10.20 4.02 -3.86
N HIS A 103 9.94 3.42 -2.72
CA HIS A 103 10.84 3.49 -1.56
C HIS A 103 11.82 2.32 -1.47
N HIS A 104 11.59 1.25 -2.22
CA HIS A 104 12.42 0.04 -2.25
C HIS A 104 12.76 -0.36 -3.69
N ILE A 105 14.05 -0.57 -3.95
CA ILE A 105 14.55 -1.07 -5.23
C ILE A 105 15.52 -2.23 -4.95
N PRO A 106 15.35 -3.40 -5.60
CA PRO A 106 16.23 -4.55 -5.45
C PRO A 106 17.60 -4.28 -6.07
N CYS A 107 18.62 -5.07 -5.69
CA CYS A 107 19.97 -4.89 -6.22
C CYS A 107 20.09 -5.22 -7.73
N GLY A 108 19.22 -6.09 -8.25
CA GLY A 108 19.18 -6.46 -9.67
C GLY A 108 20.11 -7.62 -10.08
N ASN A 109 21.01 -8.08 -9.20
CA ASN A 109 22.08 -9.03 -9.54
C ASN A 109 22.25 -10.18 -8.53
N CYS A 110 21.28 -10.45 -7.67
CA CYS A 110 21.32 -11.60 -6.77
C CYS A 110 20.36 -12.71 -7.22
N PHE A 111 20.53 -13.90 -6.69
CA PHE A 111 19.65 -15.05 -6.97
C PHE A 111 18.17 -14.70 -6.98
N TYR A 112 17.69 -13.97 -5.97
CA TYR A 112 16.28 -13.60 -5.90
C TYR A 112 15.85 -12.64 -7.01
N CYS A 113 16.73 -11.72 -7.42
CA CYS A 113 16.45 -10.80 -8.53
C CYS A 113 16.37 -11.53 -9.86
N GLU A 114 17.28 -12.49 -10.12
CA GLU A 114 17.28 -13.34 -11.32
C GLU A 114 16.00 -14.18 -11.42
N GLN A 115 15.46 -14.63 -10.29
CA GLN A 115 14.18 -15.33 -10.21
C GLN A 115 12.95 -14.39 -10.12
N LYS A 116 13.12 -13.07 -10.30
CA LYS A 116 12.07 -12.04 -10.16
C LYS A 116 11.38 -12.02 -8.79
N LEU A 117 12.01 -12.57 -7.77
CA LEU A 117 11.56 -12.56 -6.38
C LEU A 117 12.10 -11.31 -5.65
N PHE A 118 11.89 -10.14 -6.22
CA PHE A 118 12.51 -8.86 -5.84
C PHE A 118 12.36 -8.51 -4.36
N SER A 119 11.20 -8.77 -3.79
CA SER A 119 10.92 -8.50 -2.37
C SER A 119 11.71 -9.40 -1.40
N GLN A 120 12.36 -10.46 -1.89
CA GLN A 120 13.24 -11.35 -1.13
C GLN A 120 14.73 -10.98 -1.26
N CYS A 121 15.06 -10.02 -2.12
CA CYS A 121 16.42 -9.50 -2.26
C CYS A 121 16.90 -8.87 -0.95
N ALA A 122 18.09 -9.25 -0.46
CA ALA A 122 18.66 -8.69 0.76
C ALA A 122 18.85 -7.15 0.67
N GLY A 123 19.13 -6.63 -0.54
CA GLY A 123 19.22 -5.19 -0.80
C GLY A 123 17.87 -4.46 -0.89
N TYR A 124 16.75 -5.18 -0.95
CA TYR A 124 15.44 -4.57 -1.19
C TYR A 124 15.00 -3.61 -0.07
N LYS A 125 15.28 -3.96 1.18
CA LYS A 125 14.95 -3.14 2.35
C LYS A 125 16.03 -2.12 2.74
N LYS A 126 17.07 -1.97 1.90
CA LYS A 126 18.07 -0.94 2.09
C LYS A 126 17.41 0.44 2.02
N THR A 127 17.88 1.38 2.83
CA THR A 127 17.34 2.75 2.87
C THR A 127 17.34 3.36 1.48
N GLY A 128 16.14 3.58 0.94
CA GLY A 128 15.94 4.18 -0.38
C GLY A 128 15.53 5.64 -0.29
N LEU A 129 14.63 5.93 0.61
CA LEU A 129 14.14 7.28 0.94
C LEU A 129 14.34 7.52 2.43
N THR A 130 14.71 8.74 2.81
CA THR A 130 14.82 9.13 4.22
C THR A 130 14.55 10.62 4.43
N ALA A 131 13.91 10.93 5.53
CA ALA A 131 13.74 12.29 6.02
C ALA A 131 14.68 12.61 7.21
N GLY A 132 15.78 11.85 7.35
CA GLY A 132 16.80 12.06 8.36
C GLY A 132 16.85 11.01 9.47
N PHE A 133 15.86 10.10 9.55
CA PHE A 133 15.87 8.95 10.43
C PHE A 133 15.87 7.67 9.61
N ASP A 134 17.01 7.01 9.54
CA ASP A 134 17.13 5.72 8.86
C ASP A 134 16.50 4.58 9.70
N PRO A 135 16.01 3.48 9.12
CA PRO A 135 16.29 3.10 7.73
C PRO A 135 15.22 3.39 6.69
N ASN A 136 14.05 3.89 6.84
CA ASN A 136 13.15 4.02 5.69
C ASN A 136 11.91 4.85 5.92
N GLY A 137 11.52 5.55 4.90
CA GLY A 137 10.29 6.31 4.80
C GLY A 137 10.57 7.77 4.48
N GLY A 138 9.79 8.66 5.07
CA GLY A 138 10.00 10.09 4.96
C GLY A 138 8.83 10.84 4.38
N GLY A 139 7.82 10.16 3.83
CA GLY A 139 6.66 10.82 3.22
C GLY A 139 5.81 11.62 4.20
N PHE A 140 5.96 11.37 5.50
CA PHE A 140 5.35 12.19 6.55
C PHE A 140 6.25 13.34 7.00
N ALA A 141 7.09 13.87 6.09
CA ALA A 141 7.90 15.06 6.25
C ALA A 141 7.84 15.96 5.02
N GLU A 142 8.15 17.23 5.19
CA GLU A 142 8.11 18.21 4.08
C GLU A 142 9.16 17.92 2.99
N TYR A 143 10.31 17.34 3.36
CA TYR A 143 11.39 17.01 2.42
C TYR A 143 11.92 15.60 2.63
N VAL A 144 12.24 14.96 1.53
CA VAL A 144 12.79 13.60 1.50
C VAL A 144 14.02 13.55 0.62
N ARG A 145 15.06 12.93 1.12
CA ARG A 145 16.28 12.58 0.38
C ARG A 145 16.08 11.22 -0.28
N ALA A 146 16.36 11.14 -1.57
CA ALA A 146 16.36 9.91 -2.35
C ALA A 146 17.79 9.46 -2.63
N MET A 147 18.07 8.19 -2.33
CA MET A 147 19.36 7.55 -2.56
C MET A 147 19.62 7.34 -4.07
N PRO A 148 20.88 7.20 -4.52
CA PRO A 148 21.20 7.10 -5.94
C PRO A 148 20.44 6.02 -6.70
N TRP A 149 20.27 4.83 -6.12
CA TRP A 149 19.52 3.72 -6.75
C TRP A 149 18.03 3.98 -6.86
N ILE A 150 17.46 4.82 -5.98
CA ILE A 150 16.07 5.29 -6.09
C ILE A 150 15.97 6.34 -7.20
N VAL A 151 16.87 7.31 -7.23
CA VAL A 151 16.93 8.33 -8.30
C VAL A 151 17.01 7.66 -9.66
N GLU A 152 17.85 6.65 -9.79
CA GLU A 152 18.06 5.95 -11.04
C GLU A 152 16.87 5.08 -11.46
N ARG A 153 16.34 4.24 -10.55
CA ARG A 153 15.42 3.14 -10.89
C ARG A 153 14.07 3.19 -10.18
N GLY A 154 13.90 4.02 -9.15
CA GLY A 154 12.70 4.08 -8.32
C GLY A 154 11.86 5.35 -8.50
N MET A 155 12.39 6.37 -9.20
CA MET A 155 11.66 7.62 -9.42
C MET A 155 11.14 7.73 -10.84
N ILE A 156 9.90 8.24 -10.96
CA ILE A 156 9.20 8.42 -12.23
C ILE A 156 8.75 9.88 -12.32
N ALA A 157 8.98 10.50 -13.48
CA ALA A 157 8.48 11.84 -13.76
C ALA A 157 6.94 11.85 -13.79
N LEU A 158 6.35 12.82 -13.12
CA LEU A 158 4.90 12.96 -13.03
C LEU A 158 4.39 13.93 -14.09
N PRO A 159 3.44 13.52 -14.97
CA PRO A 159 2.81 14.40 -15.94
C PRO A 159 2.14 15.62 -15.28
N ALA A 160 2.08 16.75 -16.01
CA ALA A 160 1.61 18.03 -15.48
C ALA A 160 0.12 17.99 -15.07
N ASP A 161 -0.69 17.18 -15.75
CA ASP A 161 -2.12 17.05 -15.55
C ASP A 161 -2.53 16.02 -14.48
N VAL A 162 -1.57 15.24 -13.95
CA VAL A 162 -1.80 14.29 -12.86
C VAL A 162 -1.53 14.96 -11.52
N SER A 163 -2.45 14.89 -10.58
CA SER A 163 -2.25 15.45 -9.25
C SER A 163 -1.24 14.63 -8.42
N PHE A 164 -0.59 15.26 -7.46
CA PHE A 164 0.30 14.55 -6.54
C PHE A 164 -0.45 13.50 -5.71
N GLU A 165 -1.70 13.77 -5.36
CA GLU A 165 -2.56 12.83 -4.65
C GLU A 165 -2.85 11.56 -5.47
N GLU A 166 -3.17 11.72 -6.77
CA GLU A 166 -3.33 10.57 -7.68
C GLU A 166 -2.04 9.78 -7.79
N ALA A 167 -0.90 10.45 -7.89
CA ALA A 167 0.41 9.83 -8.01
C ALA A 167 0.81 8.97 -6.80
N THR A 168 0.29 9.27 -5.58
CA THR A 168 0.56 8.43 -4.41
C THR A 168 0.07 6.99 -4.58
N PHE A 169 -0.85 6.75 -5.51
CA PHE A 169 -1.35 5.40 -5.80
C PHE A 169 -0.42 4.54 -6.66
N VAL A 170 0.62 5.10 -7.27
CA VAL A 170 1.53 4.31 -8.12
C VAL A 170 2.16 3.15 -7.36
N GLU A 171 2.57 3.36 -6.10
CA GLU A 171 3.12 2.31 -5.26
C GLU A 171 2.07 1.24 -4.89
N PRO A 172 0.92 1.55 -4.29
CA PRO A 172 -0.08 0.55 -3.95
C PRO A 172 -0.72 -0.13 -5.17
N VAL A 173 -0.86 0.56 -6.30
CA VAL A 173 -1.28 -0.08 -7.57
C VAL A 173 -0.25 -1.11 -8.02
N ASN A 174 1.05 -0.82 -7.93
CA ASN A 174 2.10 -1.76 -8.29
C ASN A 174 2.06 -3.02 -7.41
N THR A 175 1.90 -2.86 -6.09
CA THR A 175 1.82 -4.01 -5.18
C THR A 175 0.60 -4.89 -5.46
N CYS A 176 -0.54 -4.27 -5.78
CA CYS A 176 -1.78 -4.97 -6.12
C CYS A 176 -1.72 -5.62 -7.52
N LEU A 177 -1.14 -4.94 -8.52
CA LEU A 177 -0.95 -5.49 -9.87
C LEU A 177 -0.08 -6.75 -9.83
N LYS A 178 1.05 -6.70 -9.12
CA LYS A 178 1.89 -7.88 -8.86
C LYS A 178 1.09 -9.02 -8.23
N ALA A 179 0.21 -8.72 -7.27
CA ALA A 179 -0.59 -9.73 -6.59
C ALA A 179 -1.60 -10.40 -7.53
N VAL A 180 -2.33 -9.61 -8.31
CA VAL A 180 -3.31 -10.09 -9.29
C VAL A 180 -2.62 -10.96 -10.36
N ARG A 181 -1.46 -10.55 -10.86
CA ARG A 181 -0.62 -11.33 -11.79
C ARG A 181 -0.13 -12.63 -11.18
N LYS A 182 0.34 -12.58 -9.92
CA LYS A 182 0.78 -13.78 -9.20
C LYS A 182 -0.36 -14.77 -8.97
N ALA A 183 -1.57 -14.27 -8.74
CA ALA A 183 -2.77 -15.08 -8.68
C ALA A 183 -3.22 -15.59 -10.05
N ARG A 184 -2.55 -15.17 -11.15
CA ARG A 184 -2.88 -15.56 -12.53
C ARG A 184 -4.35 -15.36 -12.87
N ILE A 185 -4.89 -14.22 -12.44
CA ILE A 185 -6.27 -13.86 -12.74
C ILE A 185 -6.45 -13.73 -14.25
N ALA A 186 -7.49 -14.35 -14.78
CA ALA A 186 -7.76 -14.37 -16.21
C ALA A 186 -9.20 -13.93 -16.54
N THR A 187 -9.40 -13.54 -17.79
CA THR A 187 -10.71 -13.12 -18.29
C THR A 187 -11.77 -14.21 -18.09
N GLY A 188 -12.90 -13.82 -17.53
CA GLY A 188 -14.06 -14.70 -17.26
C GLY A 188 -13.96 -15.50 -15.97
N GLU A 189 -12.84 -15.46 -15.24
CA GLU A 189 -12.76 -16.08 -13.92
C GLU A 189 -13.65 -15.37 -12.89
N GLN A 190 -14.16 -16.12 -11.95
CA GLN A 190 -14.98 -15.64 -10.84
C GLN A 190 -14.09 -15.49 -9.60
N VAL A 191 -13.81 -14.24 -9.26
CA VAL A 191 -12.86 -13.87 -8.21
C VAL A 191 -13.59 -13.26 -7.03
N LEU A 192 -13.29 -13.74 -5.81
CA LEU A 192 -13.76 -13.12 -4.58
C LEU A 192 -12.61 -12.33 -3.93
N VAL A 193 -12.88 -11.07 -3.56
CA VAL A 193 -11.95 -10.26 -2.77
C VAL A 193 -12.53 -10.06 -1.36
N MET A 194 -11.82 -10.57 -0.35
CA MET A 194 -12.22 -10.48 1.07
C MET A 194 -11.56 -9.27 1.72
N GLY A 195 -12.38 -8.33 2.19
CA GLY A 195 -11.99 -7.03 2.74
C GLY A 195 -11.88 -5.97 1.65
N GLN A 196 -12.63 -4.85 1.83
CA GLN A 196 -12.72 -3.75 0.88
C GLN A 196 -12.17 -2.43 1.46
N GLY A 197 -11.06 -2.54 2.21
CA GLY A 197 -10.20 -1.39 2.49
C GLY A 197 -9.48 -0.92 1.22
N PRO A 198 -8.59 0.07 1.30
CA PRO A 198 -7.91 0.63 0.11
C PRO A 198 -7.24 -0.42 -0.78
N ILE A 199 -6.59 -1.41 -0.18
CA ILE A 199 -5.91 -2.50 -0.90
C ILE A 199 -6.92 -3.47 -1.52
N GLY A 200 -7.95 -3.90 -0.77
CA GLY A 200 -8.98 -4.78 -1.31
C GLY A 200 -9.72 -4.15 -2.49
N MET A 201 -10.00 -2.87 -2.40
CA MET A 201 -10.59 -2.10 -3.49
C MET A 201 -9.68 -2.07 -4.73
N LEU A 202 -8.37 -1.85 -4.56
CA LEU A 202 -7.42 -1.91 -5.68
C LEU A 202 -7.29 -3.30 -6.27
N LEU A 203 -7.25 -4.35 -5.44
CA LEU A 203 -7.24 -5.74 -5.91
C LEU A 203 -8.50 -6.07 -6.73
N MET A 204 -9.66 -5.64 -6.26
CA MET A 204 -10.95 -5.80 -6.95
C MET A 204 -10.94 -5.09 -8.32
N ILE A 205 -10.54 -3.81 -8.34
CA ILE A 205 -10.49 -3.00 -9.57
C ILE A 205 -9.51 -3.62 -10.57
N LEU A 206 -8.34 -4.05 -10.12
CA LEU A 206 -7.32 -4.66 -10.99
C LEU A 206 -7.73 -6.07 -11.47
N ALA A 207 -8.35 -6.90 -10.63
CA ALA A 207 -8.88 -8.18 -11.07
C ALA A 207 -9.96 -8.01 -12.15
N LYS A 208 -10.82 -7.00 -12.00
CA LYS A 208 -11.78 -6.61 -13.04
C LYS A 208 -11.09 -6.09 -14.30
N TYR A 209 -10.02 -5.30 -14.15
CA TYR A 209 -9.22 -4.81 -15.29
C TYR A 209 -8.62 -5.97 -16.10
N GLU A 210 -8.21 -7.07 -15.46
CA GLU A 210 -7.77 -8.31 -16.13
C GLU A 210 -8.94 -9.13 -16.71
N GLY A 211 -10.18 -8.65 -16.61
CA GLY A 211 -11.35 -9.24 -17.21
C GLY A 211 -12.10 -10.26 -16.36
N ALA A 212 -11.81 -10.36 -15.08
CA ALA A 212 -12.54 -11.23 -14.17
C ALA A 212 -13.92 -10.68 -13.79
N GLU A 213 -14.86 -11.57 -13.48
CA GLU A 213 -16.07 -11.25 -12.73
C GLU A 213 -15.76 -11.20 -11.24
N VAL A 214 -15.82 -10.00 -10.63
CA VAL A 214 -15.35 -9.84 -9.25
C VAL A 214 -16.52 -9.71 -8.28
N TYR A 215 -16.47 -10.54 -7.25
CA TYR A 215 -17.29 -10.48 -6.04
C TYR A 215 -16.47 -9.86 -4.90
N ALA A 216 -17.13 -9.15 -4.01
CA ALA A 216 -16.45 -8.52 -2.88
C ALA A 216 -17.16 -8.84 -1.56
N SER A 217 -16.43 -8.89 -0.45
CA SER A 217 -17.03 -8.99 0.88
C SER A 217 -16.36 -8.04 1.86
N ASP A 218 -17.15 -7.34 2.67
CA ASP A 218 -16.69 -6.46 3.75
C ASP A 218 -17.82 -6.30 4.79
N PRO A 219 -17.54 -6.29 6.10
CA PRO A 219 -18.57 -6.05 7.11
C PRO A 219 -19.14 -4.62 7.07
N MET A 220 -18.41 -3.64 6.56
CA MET A 220 -18.80 -2.23 6.55
C MET A 220 -19.72 -1.91 5.36
N PRO A 221 -20.97 -1.43 5.59
CA PRO A 221 -21.93 -1.14 4.52
C PRO A 221 -21.41 -0.16 3.47
N GLY A 222 -20.77 0.95 3.87
CA GLY A 222 -20.26 1.95 2.93
C GLY A 222 -19.13 1.42 2.05
N ARG A 223 -18.32 0.48 2.53
CA ARG A 223 -17.32 -0.21 1.71
C ARG A 223 -17.95 -1.16 0.71
N ARG A 224 -19.03 -1.85 1.08
CA ARG A 224 -19.80 -2.67 0.14
C ARG A 224 -20.43 -1.82 -0.94
N GLU A 225 -21.03 -0.68 -0.59
CA GLU A 225 -21.58 0.28 -1.56
C GLU A 225 -20.49 0.83 -2.50
N ALA A 226 -19.35 1.21 -1.96
CA ALA A 226 -18.20 1.64 -2.76
C ALA A 226 -17.74 0.53 -3.73
N SER A 227 -17.68 -0.73 -3.30
CA SER A 227 -17.30 -1.86 -4.16
C SER A 227 -18.22 -2.02 -5.37
N LEU A 228 -19.53 -1.87 -5.18
CA LEU A 228 -20.49 -1.87 -6.31
C LEU A 228 -20.21 -0.72 -7.27
N ARG A 229 -20.01 0.49 -6.75
CA ARG A 229 -19.71 1.68 -7.54
C ARG A 229 -18.43 1.52 -8.36
N PHE A 230 -17.40 0.87 -7.81
CA PHE A 230 -16.14 0.57 -8.51
C PHE A 230 -16.19 -0.70 -9.38
N GLY A 231 -17.32 -1.37 -9.41
CA GLY A 231 -17.64 -2.38 -10.41
C GLY A 231 -17.48 -3.83 -9.94
N ALA A 232 -17.60 -4.09 -8.63
CA ALA A 232 -17.92 -5.44 -8.18
C ALA A 232 -19.25 -5.88 -8.77
N LYS A 233 -19.34 -7.12 -9.19
CA LYS A 233 -20.58 -7.71 -9.72
C LYS A 233 -21.64 -7.83 -8.65
N GLU A 234 -21.24 -8.30 -7.48
CA GLU A 234 -22.05 -8.36 -6.27
C GLU A 234 -21.16 -8.22 -5.03
N VAL A 235 -21.77 -7.82 -3.92
CA VAL A 235 -21.07 -7.63 -2.63
C VAL A 235 -21.81 -8.34 -1.52
N PHE A 236 -21.07 -8.82 -0.54
CA PHE A 236 -21.60 -9.62 0.55
C PHE A 236 -21.20 -9.06 1.91
N ASP A 237 -22.10 -9.21 2.87
CA ASP A 237 -21.79 -9.06 4.30
C ASP A 237 -21.28 -10.41 4.83
N PRO A 238 -19.99 -10.56 5.16
CA PRO A 238 -19.48 -11.83 5.67
C PRO A 238 -20.07 -12.22 7.03
N THR A 239 -20.63 -11.25 7.77
CA THR A 239 -21.25 -11.50 9.09
C THR A 239 -22.63 -12.16 8.98
N SER A 240 -23.23 -12.21 7.79
CA SER A 240 -24.52 -12.87 7.55
C SER A 240 -24.48 -14.40 7.69
N GLY A 241 -23.29 -15.01 7.72
CA GLY A 241 -23.07 -16.45 7.87
C GLY A 241 -23.36 -17.28 6.63
N ASN A 242 -23.72 -16.68 5.50
CA ASN A 242 -24.11 -17.41 4.28
C ASN A 242 -23.16 -17.21 3.08
N LEU A 243 -21.99 -16.55 3.27
CA LEU A 243 -21.07 -16.20 2.18
C LEU A 243 -20.70 -17.40 1.30
N GLN A 244 -20.40 -18.56 1.90
CA GLN A 244 -20.02 -19.74 1.14
C GLN A 244 -21.18 -20.24 0.25
N GLN A 245 -22.41 -20.25 0.76
CA GLN A 245 -23.59 -20.65 -0.01
C GLN A 245 -23.83 -19.67 -1.17
N GLU A 246 -23.67 -18.38 -0.91
CA GLU A 246 -23.88 -17.33 -1.90
C GLU A 246 -22.85 -17.42 -3.03
N ILE A 247 -21.56 -17.61 -2.72
CA ILE A 247 -20.52 -17.80 -3.74
C ILE A 247 -20.76 -19.05 -4.55
N ARG A 248 -21.07 -20.19 -3.92
CA ARG A 248 -21.38 -21.43 -4.65
C ARG A 248 -22.57 -21.25 -5.59
N ARG A 249 -23.63 -20.58 -5.16
CA ARG A 249 -24.82 -20.33 -6.01
C ARG A 249 -24.45 -19.57 -7.29
N ARG A 250 -23.53 -18.60 -7.21
CA ARG A 250 -23.11 -17.77 -8.35
C ARG A 250 -22.09 -18.46 -9.26
N THR A 251 -21.39 -19.41 -8.73
CA THR A 251 -20.31 -20.15 -9.43
C THR A 251 -20.74 -21.54 -9.90
N GLY A 252 -22.06 -21.79 -10.03
CA GLY A 252 -22.58 -23.10 -10.46
C GLY A 252 -22.22 -24.24 -9.49
N GLY A 253 -22.18 -23.98 -8.20
CA GLY A 253 -21.87 -24.94 -7.14
C GLY A 253 -20.38 -25.18 -6.88
N ARG A 254 -19.47 -24.62 -7.73
CA ARG A 254 -18.03 -24.94 -7.69
C ARG A 254 -17.27 -24.20 -6.57
N GLY A 255 -17.53 -22.93 -6.36
CA GLY A 255 -16.71 -21.99 -5.59
C GLY A 255 -15.95 -21.03 -6.53
N ALA A 256 -15.25 -20.05 -5.96
CA ALA A 256 -14.50 -19.03 -6.71
C ALA A 256 -13.23 -19.62 -7.36
N ASP A 257 -12.86 -19.14 -8.56
CA ASP A 257 -11.60 -19.49 -9.23
C ASP A 257 -10.38 -19.00 -8.46
N ALA A 258 -10.50 -17.79 -7.87
CA ALA A 258 -9.51 -17.24 -6.96
C ALA A 258 -10.17 -16.47 -5.81
N VAL A 259 -9.55 -16.53 -4.63
CA VAL A 259 -9.93 -15.76 -3.45
C VAL A 259 -8.74 -14.90 -3.03
N LEU A 260 -8.91 -13.57 -3.04
CA LEU A 260 -7.87 -12.62 -2.66
C LEU A 260 -8.16 -12.10 -1.24
N VAL A 261 -7.29 -12.40 -0.29
CA VAL A 261 -7.46 -12.00 1.12
C VAL A 261 -6.69 -10.72 1.38
N ALA A 262 -7.43 -9.61 1.52
CA ALA A 262 -6.87 -8.26 1.74
C ALA A 262 -6.93 -7.80 3.21
N VAL A 263 -7.22 -8.70 4.15
CA VAL A 263 -7.38 -8.42 5.58
C VAL A 263 -6.36 -9.23 6.38
N PRO A 264 -5.66 -8.62 7.36
CA PRO A 264 -4.69 -9.32 8.20
C PRO A 264 -5.36 -10.12 9.32
N ASN A 265 -6.36 -10.94 8.96
CA ASN A 265 -7.06 -11.82 9.89
C ASN A 265 -6.78 -13.29 9.50
N PRO A 266 -6.04 -14.03 10.33
CA PRO A 266 -5.67 -15.42 10.05
C PRO A 266 -6.87 -16.37 9.96
N ALA A 267 -7.95 -16.08 10.67
CA ALA A 267 -9.18 -16.89 10.64
C ALA A 267 -9.84 -16.91 9.24
N LEU A 268 -9.52 -15.93 8.38
CA LEU A 268 -10.03 -15.89 7.00
C LEU A 268 -9.34 -16.86 6.05
N VAL A 269 -8.19 -17.44 6.40
CA VAL A 269 -7.47 -18.34 5.49
C VAL A 269 -8.20 -19.67 5.29
N PRO A 270 -8.65 -20.38 6.35
CA PRO A 270 -9.50 -21.57 6.19
C PRO A 270 -10.82 -21.25 5.47
N GLU A 271 -11.42 -20.11 5.74
CA GLU A 271 -12.64 -19.65 5.07
C GLU A 271 -12.39 -19.42 3.57
N ALA A 272 -11.31 -18.72 3.22
CA ALA A 272 -10.92 -18.48 1.82
C ALA A 272 -10.69 -19.79 1.06
N LEU A 273 -10.05 -20.79 1.71
CA LEU A 273 -9.91 -22.13 1.13
C LEU A 273 -11.25 -22.81 0.91
N ALA A 274 -12.21 -22.67 1.83
CA ALA A 274 -13.56 -23.23 1.68
C ALA A 274 -14.38 -22.55 0.58
N LEU A 275 -14.10 -21.26 0.30
CA LEU A 275 -14.73 -20.45 -0.74
C LEU A 275 -14.15 -20.71 -2.14
N ALA A 276 -12.88 -21.11 -2.22
CA ALA A 276 -12.24 -21.47 -3.48
C ALA A 276 -12.71 -22.84 -3.98
N ARG A 277 -12.87 -22.99 -5.31
CA ARG A 277 -13.15 -24.30 -5.93
C ARG A 277 -11.95 -25.24 -5.82
N PRO A 278 -12.14 -26.55 -6.01
CA PRO A 278 -11.03 -27.47 -6.30
C PRO A 278 -10.17 -26.95 -7.48
N GLY A 279 -8.84 -27.03 -7.37
CA GLY A 279 -7.90 -26.43 -8.31
C GLY A 279 -7.92 -24.90 -8.32
N GLY A 280 -8.56 -24.26 -7.35
CA GLY A 280 -8.61 -22.81 -7.21
C GLY A 280 -7.41 -22.23 -6.45
N ARG A 281 -7.33 -20.91 -6.35
CA ARG A 281 -6.20 -20.20 -5.75
C ARG A 281 -6.65 -19.29 -4.62
N VAL A 282 -5.90 -19.28 -3.52
CA VAL A 282 -6.07 -18.35 -2.41
C VAL A 282 -4.81 -17.51 -2.31
N LEU A 283 -4.94 -16.20 -2.49
CA LEU A 283 -3.82 -15.27 -2.38
C LEU A 283 -3.91 -14.47 -1.08
N LEU A 284 -2.85 -14.56 -0.27
CA LEU A 284 -2.69 -13.80 0.95
C LEU A 284 -1.90 -12.53 0.66
N PHE A 285 -2.55 -11.38 0.69
CA PHE A 285 -1.92 -10.09 0.47
C PHE A 285 -1.58 -9.39 1.79
N ALA A 286 -2.44 -9.51 2.80
CA ALA A 286 -2.22 -8.87 4.08
C ALA A 286 -1.12 -9.55 4.89
N HIS A 287 -0.29 -8.72 5.55
CA HIS A 287 0.74 -9.21 6.46
C HIS A 287 0.11 -9.72 7.75
N ASN A 288 0.45 -10.95 8.12
CA ASN A 288 0.13 -11.53 9.41
C ASN A 288 1.34 -11.47 10.35
N ASP A 289 1.11 -11.71 11.62
CA ASP A 289 2.17 -11.88 12.62
C ASP A 289 3.07 -13.07 12.19
N PRO A 290 4.40 -12.92 12.16
CA PRO A 290 5.33 -13.97 11.75
C PRO A 290 5.25 -15.26 12.57
N VAL A 291 4.81 -15.17 13.82
CA VAL A 291 4.69 -16.35 14.71
C VAL A 291 3.33 -17.02 14.66
N LEU A 292 2.39 -16.46 13.91
CA LEU A 292 1.05 -16.99 13.80
C LEU A 292 1.02 -18.28 13.00
N GLN A 293 0.44 -19.32 13.59
CA GLN A 293 0.20 -20.59 12.92
C GLN A 293 -1.24 -20.66 12.41
N LEU A 294 -1.42 -21.30 11.27
CA LEU A 294 -2.72 -21.53 10.62
C LEU A 294 -3.00 -23.01 10.54
N GLU A 295 -4.20 -23.41 10.92
CA GLU A 295 -4.70 -24.75 10.76
C GLU A 295 -5.76 -24.81 9.67
N PHE A 296 -5.61 -25.71 8.71
CA PHE A 296 -6.58 -26.00 7.67
C PHE A 296 -6.48 -27.46 7.23
N PRO A 297 -7.54 -28.07 6.65
CA PRO A 297 -7.50 -29.44 6.19
C PRO A 297 -6.45 -29.65 5.11
N ALA A 298 -5.50 -30.55 5.32
CA ALA A 298 -4.45 -30.87 4.34
C ALA A 298 -5.03 -31.33 2.99
N ALA A 299 -6.22 -31.97 3.01
CA ALA A 299 -6.95 -32.38 1.81
C ALA A 299 -7.29 -31.18 0.88
N ALA A 300 -7.46 -29.99 1.41
CA ALA A 300 -7.69 -28.80 0.59
C ALA A 300 -6.53 -28.55 -0.40
N VAL A 301 -5.29 -28.83 0.01
CA VAL A 301 -4.12 -28.68 -0.85
C VAL A 301 -3.79 -29.99 -1.57
N GLY A 302 -3.79 -31.13 -0.85
CA GLY A 302 -3.31 -32.41 -1.41
C GLY A 302 -4.32 -33.14 -2.28
N VAL A 303 -5.62 -33.00 -2.04
CA VAL A 303 -6.70 -33.71 -2.76
C VAL A 303 -7.49 -32.77 -3.66
N GLU A 304 -7.84 -31.60 -3.15
CA GLU A 304 -8.58 -30.59 -3.92
C GLU A 304 -7.66 -29.70 -4.79
N GLU A 305 -6.34 -29.91 -4.72
CA GLU A 305 -5.31 -29.21 -5.52
C GLU A 305 -5.41 -27.69 -5.44
N LYS A 306 -5.87 -27.14 -4.31
CA LYS A 306 -5.94 -25.68 -4.10
C LYS A 306 -4.54 -25.13 -3.84
N GLU A 307 -4.25 -23.98 -4.43
CA GLU A 307 -2.99 -23.28 -4.22
C GLU A 307 -3.13 -22.17 -3.17
N ILE A 308 -2.14 -22.07 -2.28
CA ILE A 308 -2.00 -20.92 -1.36
C ILE A 308 -0.80 -20.09 -1.84
N LEU A 309 -1.06 -18.84 -2.18
CA LEU A 309 -0.08 -17.91 -2.73
C LEU A 309 0.11 -16.73 -1.77
N GLY A 310 1.34 -16.24 -1.62
CA GLY A 310 1.62 -14.99 -0.91
C GLY A 310 2.12 -13.92 -1.88
N SER A 311 1.72 -12.67 -1.71
CA SER A 311 2.30 -11.53 -2.41
C SER A 311 2.73 -10.47 -1.41
N TYR A 312 3.99 -10.03 -1.52
CA TYR A 312 4.60 -9.04 -0.63
C TYR A 312 5.29 -7.95 -1.42
N SER A 313 4.94 -6.69 -1.16
CA SER A 313 5.57 -5.49 -1.69
C SER A 313 5.54 -5.38 -3.23
N ALA A 314 6.16 -4.34 -3.78
CA ALA A 314 6.15 -3.96 -5.19
C ALA A 314 7.04 -4.86 -6.08
N SER A 315 6.89 -4.71 -7.40
CA SER A 315 7.74 -5.31 -8.43
C SER A 315 8.34 -4.22 -9.31
N VAL A 316 9.64 -4.29 -9.58
CA VAL A 316 10.29 -3.35 -10.50
C VAL A 316 9.85 -3.56 -11.96
N ASP A 317 9.48 -4.78 -12.32
CA ASP A 317 8.97 -5.11 -13.65
C ASP A 317 7.62 -4.44 -13.94
N ASP A 318 6.84 -4.13 -12.91
CA ASP A 318 5.49 -3.58 -13.02
C ASP A 318 5.46 -2.04 -12.83
N GLN A 319 6.61 -1.38 -12.63
CA GLN A 319 6.65 0.07 -12.31
C GLN A 319 6.07 0.95 -13.41
N ALA A 320 6.50 0.73 -14.65
CA ALA A 320 6.06 1.54 -15.79
C ALA A 320 4.56 1.38 -16.02
N GLU A 321 4.04 0.17 -15.93
CA GLU A 321 2.62 -0.10 -16.14
C GLU A 321 1.76 0.45 -15.00
N SER A 322 2.18 0.27 -13.76
CA SER A 322 1.44 0.84 -12.62
C SER A 322 1.37 2.36 -12.69
N ALA A 323 2.45 3.01 -13.13
CA ALA A 323 2.45 4.45 -13.38
C ALA A 323 1.49 4.82 -14.53
N ALA A 324 1.52 4.10 -15.65
CA ALA A 324 0.62 4.33 -16.77
C ALA A 324 -0.87 4.14 -16.37
N LEU A 325 -1.19 3.09 -15.62
CA LEU A 325 -2.56 2.84 -15.13
C LEU A 325 -3.10 4.02 -14.31
N VAL A 326 -2.25 4.66 -13.51
CA VAL A 326 -2.61 5.84 -12.71
C VAL A 326 -2.63 7.11 -13.58
N PHE A 327 -1.57 7.38 -14.33
CA PHE A 327 -1.37 8.62 -15.06
C PHE A 327 -2.36 8.79 -16.22
N GLU A 328 -2.69 7.69 -16.89
CA GLU A 328 -3.68 7.67 -17.98
C GLU A 328 -5.11 7.48 -17.45
N ARG A 329 -5.31 7.51 -16.14
CA ARG A 329 -6.62 7.37 -15.47
C ARG A 329 -7.39 6.12 -15.90
N ARG A 330 -6.66 5.02 -16.16
CA ARG A 330 -7.28 3.71 -16.44
C ARG A 330 -7.92 3.10 -15.20
N LEU A 331 -7.49 3.55 -14.01
CA LEU A 331 -8.05 3.17 -12.72
C LEU A 331 -8.63 4.42 -12.03
N PRO A 332 -9.77 4.34 -11.35
CA PRO A 332 -10.44 5.47 -10.71
C PRO A 332 -9.81 5.81 -9.34
N VAL A 333 -8.48 5.92 -9.27
CA VAL A 333 -7.75 6.07 -7.99
C VAL A 333 -8.09 7.35 -7.25
N ARG A 334 -8.43 8.42 -7.97
CA ARG A 334 -8.83 9.71 -7.38
C ARG A 334 -10.07 9.56 -6.50
N GLU A 335 -11.01 8.72 -6.91
CA GLU A 335 -12.26 8.47 -6.20
C GLU A 335 -12.07 7.60 -4.95
N LEU A 336 -10.91 6.92 -4.84
CA LEU A 336 -10.55 6.16 -3.65
C LEU A 336 -10.03 7.05 -2.51
N ILE A 337 -9.68 8.31 -2.77
CA ILE A 337 -9.22 9.26 -1.74
C ILE A 337 -10.44 9.76 -0.96
N SER A 338 -10.68 9.19 0.21
CA SER A 338 -11.82 9.55 1.05
C SER A 338 -11.52 10.73 1.98
N HIS A 339 -10.28 10.84 2.48
CA HIS A 339 -9.91 11.86 3.46
C HIS A 339 -8.54 12.46 3.14
N ARG A 340 -8.41 13.74 3.44
CA ARG A 340 -7.22 14.55 3.29
C ARG A 340 -6.94 15.28 4.57
N PHE A 341 -5.70 15.19 5.05
CA PHE A 341 -5.26 15.88 6.26
C PHE A 341 -3.99 16.66 5.98
N PRO A 342 -3.81 17.84 6.58
CA PRO A 342 -2.51 18.48 6.62
C PRO A 342 -1.56 17.69 7.53
N LEU A 343 -0.24 17.89 7.38
CA LEU A 343 0.76 17.18 8.18
C LEU A 343 0.56 17.38 9.69
N GLU A 344 0.10 18.55 10.11
CA GLU A 344 -0.17 18.89 11.50
C GLU A 344 -1.20 17.97 12.16
N GLN A 345 -2.09 17.38 11.37
CA GLN A 345 -3.14 16.46 11.82
C GLN A 345 -2.77 14.99 11.57
N ILE A 346 -1.48 14.67 11.44
CA ILE A 346 -1.05 13.30 11.12
C ILE A 346 -1.52 12.26 12.14
N ALA A 347 -1.57 12.60 13.42
CA ALA A 347 -2.05 11.69 14.46
C ALA A 347 -3.52 11.32 14.24
N GLU A 348 -4.38 12.31 13.92
CA GLU A 348 -5.80 12.10 13.61
C GLU A 348 -5.97 11.27 12.33
N ALA A 349 -5.16 11.55 11.32
CA ALA A 349 -5.17 10.82 10.05
C ALA A 349 -4.78 9.35 10.22
N LEU A 350 -3.75 9.07 11.03
CA LEU A 350 -3.31 7.72 11.38
C LEU A 350 -4.37 6.99 12.21
N GLU A 351 -5.00 7.66 13.18
CA GLU A 351 -6.09 7.09 13.98
C GLU A 351 -7.29 6.72 13.10
N LEU A 352 -7.71 7.61 12.19
CA LEU A 352 -8.78 7.32 11.24
C LEU A 352 -8.43 6.14 10.31
N ALA A 353 -7.18 6.04 9.87
CA ALA A 353 -6.73 4.93 9.03
C ALA A 353 -6.65 3.60 9.80
N ALA A 354 -6.31 3.64 11.10
CA ALA A 354 -6.28 2.47 11.98
C ALA A 354 -7.68 1.99 12.39
N HIS A 355 -8.58 2.92 12.66
CA HIS A 355 -9.97 2.68 13.08
C HIS A 355 -10.94 3.33 12.10
N PRO A 356 -11.06 2.75 10.89
CA PRO A 356 -11.82 3.37 9.80
C PRO A 356 -13.30 3.47 10.14
N LYS A 357 -13.90 4.61 9.79
CA LYS A 357 -15.34 4.78 9.74
C LYS A 357 -15.90 4.21 8.44
N ASP A 358 -17.20 4.07 8.33
CA ASP A 358 -17.88 3.35 7.24
C ASP A 358 -17.44 3.79 5.82
N ASN A 359 -17.24 5.08 5.62
CA ASN A 359 -16.83 5.65 4.34
C ASN A 359 -15.31 5.82 4.17
N THR A 360 -14.50 5.31 5.11
CA THR A 360 -13.05 5.48 5.07
C THR A 360 -12.42 4.50 4.08
N LEU A 361 -11.81 5.05 3.02
CA LEU A 361 -10.94 4.37 2.08
C LEU A 361 -9.51 4.91 2.21
N LYS A 362 -8.94 5.53 1.16
CA LYS A 362 -7.59 6.07 1.25
C LYS A 362 -7.54 7.39 1.99
N VAL A 363 -6.67 7.47 2.97
CA VAL A 363 -6.32 8.70 3.69
C VAL A 363 -4.99 9.21 3.15
N VAL A 364 -4.92 10.50 2.83
CA VAL A 364 -3.74 11.16 2.25
C VAL A 364 -3.33 12.33 3.13
N ILE A 365 -2.04 12.41 3.46
CA ILE A 365 -1.42 13.60 4.04
C ILE A 365 -1.02 14.55 2.91
N ARG A 366 -1.41 15.81 3.02
CA ARG A 366 -1.01 16.90 2.12
C ARG A 366 0.02 17.78 2.81
N HIS A 367 1.03 18.15 2.06
CA HIS A 367 2.01 19.14 2.47
C HIS A 367 1.74 20.42 1.66
N GLU A 368 1.47 21.52 2.35
CA GLU A 368 1.24 22.82 1.73
C GLU A 368 2.53 23.45 1.17
#